data_5be93cbe3f10abb4e11afaf94f654b6a
#
_entry.id   5be93cbe3f10abb4e11afaf94f654b6a
#
_cell.length_a   1.000
_cell.length_b   1.000
_cell.length_c   1.000
_cell.angle_alpha   90.00
_cell.angle_beta   90.00
_cell.angle_gamma   90.00
#
_symmetry.space_group_name_H-M   'P 1'
#
loop_
_entity.id
_entity.type
_entity.pdbx_description
1 polymer ?
#
loop_
_entity_poly.entity_id
_entity_poly.type
_entity_poly.pdbx_seq_one_letter_code
_entity_poly.pdbx_strand_id
1 'polypeptide(L)'
;MVPIPNIASAEKRLRQSEKRRGLNRSRKGAIRRVLKEIRRNIEAGDKQAATALLPQLAKAADKAAKRNTIHKNKAARIKSRWMKKVQAL
;
A
#
# COMPACT_ATOMS: atom_id res chain seq x y z
N MET A 1 9.81 -42.28 -10.30
CA MET A 1 8.65 -41.96 -9.49
C MET A 1 9.00 -40.87 -8.49
N VAL A 2 8.36 -39.75 -8.54
CA VAL A 2 8.87 -38.59 -7.81
C VAL A 2 7.77 -37.69 -7.22
N PRO A 3 6.76 -38.22 -6.53
CA PRO A 3 5.77 -37.35 -5.92
C PRO A 3 6.26 -36.67 -4.63
N ILE A 4 7.18 -37.29 -3.90
CA ILE A 4 7.61 -36.78 -2.60
C ILE A 4 8.34 -35.44 -2.67
N PRO A 5 9.33 -35.22 -3.57
CA PRO A 5 9.94 -33.93 -3.73
C PRO A 5 8.94 -32.85 -4.17
N ASN A 6 7.94 -33.22 -4.97
CA ASN A 6 6.90 -32.28 -5.41
C ASN A 6 6.01 -31.83 -4.27
N ILE A 7 5.71 -32.70 -3.32
CA ILE A 7 4.92 -32.39 -2.13
C ILE A 7 5.68 -31.37 -1.26
N ALA A 8 6.95 -31.61 -1.00
CA ALA A 8 7.79 -30.69 -0.22
C ALA A 8 7.91 -29.33 -0.90
N SER A 9 8.06 -29.30 -2.24
CA SER A 9 8.09 -28.05 -3.01
C SER A 9 6.76 -27.31 -2.95
N ALA A 10 5.64 -28.02 -3.00
CA ALA A 10 4.32 -27.43 -2.91
C ALA A 10 4.09 -26.81 -1.53
N GLU A 11 4.48 -27.47 -0.47
CA GLU A 11 4.39 -26.94 0.89
C GLU A 11 5.24 -25.69 1.06
N LYS A 12 6.45 -25.67 0.52
CA LYS A 12 7.33 -24.51 0.54
C LYS A 12 6.71 -23.33 -0.20
N ARG A 13 6.15 -23.60 -1.40
CA ARG A 13 5.46 -22.54 -2.18
C ARG A 13 4.26 -21.97 -1.43
N LEU A 14 3.50 -22.82 -0.76
CA LEU A 14 2.35 -22.39 0.02
C LEU A 14 2.78 -21.46 1.16
N ARG A 15 3.81 -21.83 1.92
CA ARG A 15 4.35 -21.00 3.00
C ARG A 15 4.85 -19.66 2.47
N GLN A 16 5.54 -19.64 1.33
CA GLN A 16 6.02 -18.41 0.71
C GLN A 16 4.87 -17.54 0.23
N SER A 17 3.82 -18.14 -0.35
CA SER A 17 2.61 -17.42 -0.79
C SER A 17 1.89 -16.79 0.38
N GLU A 18 1.75 -17.49 1.49
CA GLU A 18 1.11 -16.97 2.70
C GLU A 18 1.90 -15.79 3.28
N LYS A 19 3.22 -15.91 3.30
CA LYS A 19 4.10 -14.84 3.76
C LYS A 19 3.98 -13.59 2.89
N ARG A 20 4.00 -13.75 1.56
CA ARG A 20 3.82 -12.64 0.63
C ARG A 20 2.46 -11.99 0.79
N ARG A 21 1.40 -12.79 0.94
CA ARG A 21 0.04 -12.30 1.14
C ARG A 21 -0.05 -11.44 2.39
N GLY A 22 0.56 -11.89 3.49
CA GLY A 22 0.62 -11.13 4.74
C GLY A 22 1.36 -9.81 4.59
N LEU A 23 2.53 -9.82 3.93
CA LEU A 23 3.30 -8.61 3.66
C LEU A 23 2.53 -7.65 2.75
N ASN A 24 1.88 -8.15 1.71
CA ASN A 24 1.10 -7.32 0.80
C ASN A 24 -0.09 -6.69 1.51
N ARG A 25 -0.78 -7.44 2.36
CA ARG A 25 -1.87 -6.94 3.18
C ARG A 25 -1.40 -5.83 4.11
N SER A 26 -0.24 -6.00 4.74
CA SER A 26 0.37 -5.01 5.62
C SER A 26 0.69 -3.71 4.87
N ARG A 27 1.26 -3.80 3.67
CA ARG A 27 1.61 -2.63 2.85
C ARG A 27 0.37 -1.88 2.37
N LYS A 28 -0.66 -2.61 1.93
CA LYS A 28 -1.95 -2.01 1.56
C LYS A 28 -2.63 -1.37 2.77
N GLY A 29 -2.52 -2.01 3.94
CA GLY A 29 -3.05 -1.49 5.19
C GLY A 29 -2.38 -0.18 5.61
N ALA A 30 -1.07 -0.03 5.37
CA ALA A 30 -0.34 1.21 5.64
C ALA A 30 -0.89 2.35 4.79
N ILE A 31 -1.12 2.11 3.50
CA ILE A 31 -1.73 3.11 2.59
C ILE A 31 -3.12 3.50 3.08
N ARG A 32 -3.95 2.51 3.42
CA ARG A 32 -5.33 2.77 3.89
C ARG A 32 -5.37 3.60 5.15
N ARG A 33 -4.47 3.36 6.09
CA ARG A 33 -4.40 4.12 7.35
C ARG A 33 -4.09 5.58 7.10
N VAL A 34 -3.11 5.86 6.27
CA VAL A 34 -2.75 7.25 5.91
C VAL A 34 -3.91 7.92 5.18
N LEU A 35 -4.53 7.23 4.22
CA LEU A 35 -5.68 7.76 3.49
C LEU A 35 -6.86 8.07 4.41
N LYS A 36 -7.10 7.24 5.40
CA LYS A 36 -8.17 7.48 6.38
C LYS A 36 -7.93 8.77 7.18
N GLU A 37 -6.70 9.00 7.60
CA GLU A 37 -6.34 10.24 8.30
C GLU A 37 -6.45 11.47 7.40
N ILE A 38 -5.99 11.35 6.16
CA ILE A 38 -6.10 12.45 5.18
C ILE A 38 -7.58 12.79 4.95
N ARG A 39 -8.44 11.79 4.79
CA ARG A 39 -9.89 12.02 4.60
C ARG A 39 -10.50 12.74 5.78
N ARG A 40 -10.15 12.36 7.00
CA ARG A 40 -10.63 13.03 8.22
C ARG A 40 -10.23 14.50 8.23
N ASN A 41 -8.99 14.79 7.86
CA ASN A 41 -8.50 16.16 7.83
C ASN A 41 -9.16 16.98 6.73
N ILE A 42 -9.45 16.37 5.58
CA ILE A 42 -10.19 17.03 4.49
C ILE A 42 -11.62 17.35 4.95
N GLU A 43 -12.30 16.41 5.59
CA GLU A 43 -13.66 16.64 6.13
C GLU A 43 -13.68 17.73 7.19
N ALA A 44 -12.63 17.82 8.01
CA ALA A 44 -12.48 18.87 9.00
C ALA A 44 -12.02 20.21 8.43
N GLY A 45 -11.68 20.26 7.14
CA GLY A 45 -11.15 21.47 6.50
C GLY A 45 -9.72 21.81 6.92
N ASP A 46 -9.00 20.88 7.52
CA ASP A 46 -7.63 21.10 8.00
C ASP A 46 -6.61 20.79 6.91
N LYS A 47 -6.38 21.76 6.04
CA LYS A 47 -5.45 21.66 4.93
C LYS A 47 -4.01 21.42 5.41
N GLN A 48 -3.62 22.07 6.49
CA GLN A 48 -2.25 21.97 7.02
C GLN A 48 -1.94 20.55 7.49
N ALA A 49 -2.83 19.94 8.27
CA ALA A 49 -2.66 18.58 8.74
C ALA A 49 -2.71 17.58 7.58
N ALA A 50 -3.60 17.77 6.61
CA ALA A 50 -3.68 16.93 5.43
C ALA A 50 -2.40 17.01 4.59
N THR A 51 -1.85 18.20 4.40
CA THR A 51 -0.61 18.42 3.66
C THR A 51 0.57 17.72 4.36
N ALA A 52 0.61 17.75 5.68
CA ALA A 52 1.66 17.08 6.45
C ALA A 52 1.65 15.57 6.29
N LEU A 53 0.50 14.97 5.95
CA LEU A 53 0.35 13.53 5.73
C LEU A 53 0.73 13.09 4.31
N LEU A 54 0.79 14.01 3.35
CA LEU A 54 1.12 13.66 1.96
C LEU A 54 2.47 12.96 1.79
N PRO A 55 3.56 13.38 2.46
CA PRO A 55 4.83 12.66 2.38
C PRO A 55 4.73 11.22 2.90
N GLN A 56 3.93 10.98 3.92
CA GLN A 56 3.70 9.64 4.45
C GLN A 56 2.96 8.76 3.44
N LEU A 57 1.96 9.32 2.77
CA LEU A 57 1.22 8.63 1.71
C LEU A 57 2.16 8.28 0.55
N ALA A 58 2.98 9.22 0.10
CA ALA A 58 3.94 8.99 -0.97
C ALA A 58 4.91 7.87 -0.60
N LYS A 59 5.43 7.88 0.62
CA LYS A 59 6.35 6.84 1.11
C LYS A 59 5.68 5.47 1.13
N ALA A 60 4.46 5.38 1.64
CA ALA A 60 3.73 4.12 1.71
C ALA A 60 3.40 3.58 0.31
N ALA A 61 2.95 4.44 -0.60
CA ALA A 61 2.62 4.06 -1.97
C ALA A 61 3.86 3.61 -2.75
N ASP A 62 4.96 4.35 -2.64
CA ASP A 62 6.21 4.03 -3.33
C ASP A 62 6.82 2.73 -2.80
N LYS A 63 6.76 2.49 -1.50
CA LYS A 63 7.24 1.25 -0.88
C LYS A 63 6.44 0.05 -1.38
N ALA A 64 5.11 0.18 -1.46
CA ALA A 64 4.25 -0.86 -1.98
C ALA A 64 4.53 -1.14 -3.47
N ALA A 65 4.75 -0.10 -4.26
CA ALA A 65 5.10 -0.24 -5.68
C ALA A 65 6.47 -0.89 -5.87
N LYS A 66 7.46 -0.51 -5.07
CA LYS A 66 8.80 -1.09 -5.12
C LYS A 66 8.77 -2.59 -4.84
N ARG A 67 7.88 -3.04 -3.98
CA ARG A 67 7.72 -4.46 -3.63
C ARG A 67 6.69 -5.17 -4.51
N ASN A 68 6.21 -4.54 -5.57
CA ASN A 68 5.20 -5.08 -6.49
C ASN A 68 3.86 -5.44 -5.81
N THR A 69 3.56 -4.85 -4.66
CA THR A 69 2.26 -5.00 -4.02
C THR A 69 1.19 -4.28 -4.83
N ILE A 70 1.54 -3.11 -5.37
CA ILE A 70 0.73 -2.37 -6.33
C ILE A 70 1.62 -1.98 -7.51
N HIS A 71 0.99 -1.69 -8.64
CA HIS A 71 1.74 -1.22 -9.82
C HIS A 71 2.20 0.22 -9.60
N LYS A 72 3.37 0.58 -10.17
CA LYS A 72 3.93 1.94 -10.09
C LYS A 72 2.94 3.00 -10.59
N ASN A 73 2.15 2.70 -11.60
CA ASN A 73 1.15 3.62 -12.12
C ASN A 73 0.02 3.87 -11.12
N LYS A 74 -0.37 2.84 -10.37
CA LYS A 74 -1.35 2.99 -9.30
C LYS A 74 -0.82 3.88 -8.18
N ALA A 75 0.44 3.70 -7.78
CA ALA A 75 1.08 4.54 -6.79
C ALA A 75 1.11 6.00 -7.23
N ALA A 76 1.47 6.26 -8.49
CA ALA A 76 1.49 7.61 -9.05
C ALA A 76 0.09 8.24 -9.04
N ARG A 77 -0.94 7.47 -9.41
CA ARG A 77 -2.33 7.95 -9.40
C ARG A 77 -2.81 8.29 -7.98
N ILE A 78 -2.48 7.45 -7.02
CA ILE A 78 -2.84 7.69 -5.61
C ILE A 78 -2.22 9.01 -5.13
N LYS A 79 -0.93 9.19 -5.33
CA LYS A 79 -0.21 10.41 -4.92
C LYS A 79 -0.81 11.66 -5.58
N SER A 80 -1.02 11.61 -6.89
CA SER A 80 -1.54 12.74 -7.64
C SER A 80 -2.97 13.10 -7.22
N ARG A 81 -3.85 12.11 -7.11
CA ARG A 81 -5.26 12.31 -6.75
C ARG A 81 -5.40 12.98 -5.38
N TRP A 82 -4.70 12.47 -4.39
CA TRP A 82 -4.84 12.99 -3.03
C TRP A 82 -4.14 14.33 -2.84
N MET A 83 -3.02 14.55 -3.55
CA MET A 83 -2.39 15.87 -3.59
C MET A 83 -3.37 16.93 -4.11
N LYS A 84 -4.05 16.65 -5.21
CA LYS A 84 -5.04 17.56 -5.78
C LYS A 84 -6.20 17.83 -4.82
N LYS A 85 -6.71 16.78 -4.16
CA LYS A 85 -7.80 16.93 -3.19
C LYS A 85 -7.40 17.82 -2.02
N VAL A 86 -6.19 17.68 -1.52
CA VAL A 86 -5.68 18.51 -0.43
C VAL A 86 -5.47 19.95 -0.88
N GLN A 87 -4.90 20.15 -2.07
CA GLN A 87 -4.69 21.50 -2.62
C GLN A 87 -6.00 22.24 -2.88
N ALA A 88 -7.08 21.51 -3.14
CA ALA A 88 -8.41 22.10 -3.36
C ALA A 88 -9.08 22.60 -2.09
N LEU A 89 -8.53 22.31 -0.91
CA LEU A 89 -9.01 22.88 0.34
C LEU A 89 -8.60 24.38 0.45
#